data_3591c72707a7a8895e92d1b3261e0f4c
#
_entry.id   3591c72707a7a8895e92d1b3261e0f4c
#
_cell.length_a   1.000
_cell.length_b   1.000
_cell.length_c   1.000
_cell.angle_alpha   90.00
_cell.angle_beta   90.00
_cell.angle_gamma   90.00
#
_symmetry.space_group_name_H-M   'P 1'
#
loop_
_entity.id
_entity.type
_entity.pdbx_description
1 polymer ?
#
loop_
_entity_poly.entity_id
_entity_poly.type
_entity_poly.pdbx_seq_one_letter_code
_entity_poly.pdbx_strand_id
1 'polypeptide(L)'
;MYLSKSDAYFAANVFTEFFANFERIDDYMRKIKMERMEKFPMSLPGMGPEEDMFDDLNMHPNDMEFNIFECPQSRFMQYMELVTSAPVESSIPGKQLLYIVQEKNSGKIFGMIRFGSPTINSKPRNEWLGKPLDTMNPDVMRRFNQSCIMGFNIIPVQPFAGFNALGGKLLAGICCSHHIRRALNKKYDANICMFETTSLYGSSSAASMYDGMRPFLRFNGLTESNFTPLINDDNFRKLNEWFREKNDGEHLVPADASSRKLKTQTKMVSIIKSSLKSHDEDAYVKFCETVSNAKGLTERKRSFFSTYGYDNVPQYLNLETNVLTKKENYDRFELDSIIAWWRKKASSRYENLKNDGRLRTKLETWNTNADEIDIIR
;
A
#
# COMPACT_ATOMS: atom_id res chain seq x y z
N MET A 1 21.09 25.45 6.45
CA MET A 1 21.14 25.19 7.90
C MET A 1 22.29 24.23 8.20
N TYR A 2 23.14 24.58 9.14
CA TYR A 2 24.22 23.76 9.70
C TYR A 2 24.05 23.67 11.22
N LEU A 3 24.24 22.48 11.77
CA LEU A 3 24.11 22.22 13.20
C LEU A 3 25.50 22.31 13.87
N SER A 4 25.53 22.71 15.13
CA SER A 4 26.74 22.57 15.97
C SER A 4 27.07 21.07 16.13
N LYS A 5 28.27 20.73 16.58
CA LYS A 5 28.68 19.35 16.83
C LYS A 5 27.70 18.64 17.79
N SER A 6 27.38 19.27 18.92
CA SER A 6 26.45 18.71 19.92
C SER A 6 25.00 18.54 19.37
N ASP A 7 24.55 19.52 18.60
CA ASP A 7 23.22 19.48 17.97
C ASP A 7 23.10 18.35 16.92
N ALA A 8 24.15 18.15 16.12
CA ALA A 8 24.22 17.08 15.14
C ALA A 8 24.21 15.69 15.79
N TYR A 9 24.94 15.52 16.89
CA TYR A 9 24.90 14.30 17.69
C TYR A 9 23.53 14.03 18.30
N PHE A 10 22.91 15.05 18.92
CA PHE A 10 21.57 14.91 19.49
C PHE A 10 20.57 14.42 18.43
N ALA A 11 20.52 15.08 17.28
CA ALA A 11 19.58 14.73 16.23
C ALA A 11 19.90 13.34 15.62
N ALA A 12 21.17 12.97 15.43
CA ALA A 12 21.57 11.65 14.96
C ALA A 12 21.19 10.55 15.92
N ASN A 13 21.38 10.76 17.23
CA ASN A 13 21.08 9.76 18.25
C ASN A 13 19.59 9.37 18.26
N VAL A 14 18.67 10.31 18.07
CA VAL A 14 17.24 10.01 17.99
C VAL A 14 16.94 8.98 16.88
N PHE A 15 17.56 9.11 15.71
CA PHE A 15 17.42 8.14 14.64
C PHE A 15 18.11 6.82 14.97
N THR A 16 19.32 6.88 15.49
CA THR A 16 20.12 5.68 15.79
C THR A 16 19.45 4.82 16.86
N GLU A 17 19.01 5.41 17.96
CA GLU A 17 18.32 4.72 19.05
C GLU A 17 16.99 4.11 18.57
N PHE A 18 16.24 4.82 17.74
CA PHE A 18 14.98 4.33 17.22
C PHE A 18 15.18 3.12 16.29
N PHE A 19 16.09 3.22 15.32
CA PHE A 19 16.30 2.16 14.33
C PHE A 19 17.17 0.99 14.81
N ALA A 20 17.91 1.13 15.91
CA ALA A 20 18.72 0.06 16.48
C ALA A 20 17.88 -1.17 16.94
N ASN A 21 16.58 -1.00 17.12
CA ASN A 21 15.68 -2.03 17.65
C ASN A 21 15.01 -2.88 16.56
N PHE A 22 15.31 -2.67 15.28
CA PHE A 22 14.64 -3.39 14.20
C PHE A 22 15.62 -4.17 13.34
N GLU A 23 15.37 -5.47 13.22
CA GLU A 23 16.07 -6.34 12.28
C GLU A 23 15.26 -6.57 11.01
N ARG A 24 13.92 -6.51 11.10
CA ARG A 24 12.99 -6.79 10.03
C ARG A 24 11.94 -5.69 9.90
N ILE A 25 11.37 -5.56 8.70
CA ILE A 25 10.26 -4.61 8.46
C ILE A 25 9.03 -4.92 9.33
N ASP A 26 8.80 -6.20 9.62
CA ASP A 26 7.67 -6.65 10.41
C ASP A 26 7.76 -6.10 11.86
N ASP A 27 8.94 -6.10 12.45
CA ASP A 27 9.19 -5.55 13.80
C ASP A 27 8.89 -4.05 13.83
N TYR A 28 9.39 -3.32 12.82
CA TYR A 28 9.12 -1.90 12.67
C TYR A 28 7.62 -1.62 12.51
N MET A 29 6.92 -2.32 11.61
CA MET A 29 5.50 -2.10 11.35
C MET A 29 4.65 -2.37 12.59
N ARG A 30 4.93 -3.47 13.29
CA ARG A 30 4.27 -3.83 14.56
C ARG A 30 4.47 -2.74 15.62
N LYS A 31 5.73 -2.32 15.83
CA LYS A 31 6.06 -1.27 16.81
C LYS A 31 5.29 0.03 16.54
N ILE A 32 5.29 0.51 15.28
CA ILE A 32 4.58 1.74 14.91
C ILE A 32 3.07 1.60 15.15
N LYS A 33 2.49 0.45 14.81
CA LYS A 33 1.05 0.21 15.00
C LYS A 33 0.69 0.13 16.48
N MET A 34 1.48 -0.58 17.30
CA MET A 34 1.25 -0.70 18.74
C MET A 34 1.32 0.66 19.45
N GLU A 35 2.34 1.47 19.18
CA GLU A 35 2.43 2.84 19.73
C GLU A 35 1.22 3.71 19.36
N ARG A 36 0.67 3.49 18.17
CA ARG A 36 -0.52 4.20 17.69
C ARG A 36 -1.77 3.75 18.46
N MET A 37 -1.90 2.46 18.71
CA MET A 37 -3.02 1.90 19.50
C MET A 37 -2.96 2.31 20.96
N GLU A 38 -1.78 2.40 21.56
CA GLU A 38 -1.60 2.92 22.92
C GLU A 38 -2.12 4.36 23.07
N LYS A 39 -1.88 5.19 22.04
CA LYS A 39 -2.36 6.59 22.02
C LYS A 39 -3.85 6.73 21.72
N PHE A 40 -4.39 5.79 20.95
CA PHE A 40 -5.79 5.74 20.54
C PHE A 40 -6.41 4.42 20.98
N PRO A 41 -6.72 4.25 22.28
CA PRO A 41 -7.34 3.03 22.79
C PRO A 41 -8.67 2.76 22.07
N MET A 42 -9.02 1.51 21.95
CA MET A 42 -10.17 0.97 21.22
C MET A 42 -11.53 1.59 21.57
N SER A 43 -11.66 2.13 22.76
CA SER A 43 -12.87 2.83 23.20
C SER A 43 -13.03 4.23 22.62
N LEU A 44 -12.03 4.73 21.87
CA LEU A 44 -12.14 6.03 21.21
C LEU A 44 -12.90 5.92 19.90
N PRO A 45 -13.73 6.92 19.54
CA PRO A 45 -14.39 6.97 18.25
C PRO A 45 -13.32 7.10 17.14
N GLY A 46 -13.08 6.04 16.42
CA GLY A 46 -12.08 6.07 15.32
C GLY A 46 -11.75 4.71 14.71
N MET A 47 -12.05 3.60 15.41
CA MET A 47 -11.93 2.26 14.84
C MET A 47 -13.32 1.66 14.62
N GLY A 48 -13.48 0.93 13.54
CA GLY A 48 -14.73 0.23 13.23
C GLY A 48 -14.96 -0.96 14.17
N PRO A 49 -16.20 -1.42 14.31
CA PRO A 49 -16.51 -2.58 15.13
C PRO A 49 -15.91 -3.86 14.53
N GLU A 50 -15.35 -4.68 15.41
CA GLU A 50 -14.71 -5.96 15.03
C GLU A 50 -15.76 -6.96 14.54
N GLU A 51 -16.97 -6.91 15.07
CA GLU A 51 -18.08 -7.76 14.67
C GLU A 51 -18.54 -7.58 13.23
N ASP A 52 -18.18 -6.48 12.56
CA ASP A 52 -18.44 -6.29 11.14
C ASP A 52 -17.49 -7.10 10.23
N MET A 53 -16.40 -7.62 10.79
CA MET A 53 -15.40 -8.36 10.03
C MET A 53 -15.86 -9.80 9.74
N PHE A 54 -15.55 -10.30 8.54
CA PHE A 54 -15.87 -11.67 8.15
C PHE A 54 -15.06 -12.68 8.96
N ASP A 55 -15.76 -13.52 9.71
CA ASP A 55 -15.21 -14.49 10.66
C ASP A 55 -15.81 -15.90 10.56
N ASP A 56 -16.56 -16.20 9.50
CA ASP A 56 -17.15 -17.53 9.31
C ASP A 56 -16.11 -18.54 8.80
N LEU A 57 -15.69 -19.42 9.70
CA LEU A 57 -14.75 -20.51 9.40
C LEU A 57 -15.37 -21.60 8.52
N ASN A 58 -16.68 -21.81 8.59
CA ASN A 58 -17.38 -22.92 7.98
C ASN A 58 -17.94 -22.59 6.59
N MET A 59 -18.00 -21.32 6.23
CA MET A 59 -18.50 -20.92 4.92
C MET A 59 -17.50 -21.31 3.84
N HIS A 60 -17.93 -22.24 2.99
CA HIS A 60 -17.10 -22.70 1.87
C HIS A 60 -17.02 -21.63 0.76
N PRO A 61 -15.85 -21.41 0.11
CA PRO A 61 -15.71 -20.38 -0.93
C PRO A 61 -16.69 -20.49 -2.11
N ASN A 62 -17.20 -21.69 -2.40
CA ASN A 62 -18.23 -21.86 -3.45
C ASN A 62 -19.57 -21.23 -3.08
N ASP A 63 -19.88 -21.09 -1.79
CA ASP A 63 -21.16 -20.58 -1.31
C ASP A 63 -21.10 -19.05 -1.06
N MET A 64 -19.91 -18.45 -1.16
CA MET A 64 -19.72 -17.02 -0.94
C MET A 64 -20.25 -16.21 -2.13
N GLU A 65 -21.03 -15.19 -1.82
CA GLU A 65 -21.49 -14.16 -2.75
C GLU A 65 -21.01 -12.77 -2.28
N PHE A 66 -20.79 -11.86 -3.21
CA PHE A 66 -20.18 -10.57 -2.85
C PHE A 66 -21.01 -9.38 -3.32
N ASN A 67 -21.15 -8.41 -2.40
CA ASN A 67 -21.56 -7.04 -2.67
C ASN A 67 -20.31 -6.15 -2.69
N ILE A 68 -20.18 -5.31 -3.72
CA ILE A 68 -19.08 -4.37 -3.87
C ILE A 68 -19.67 -2.98 -3.93
N PHE A 69 -19.40 -2.14 -2.94
CA PHE A 69 -19.97 -0.81 -2.88
C PHE A 69 -18.98 0.25 -2.42
N GLU A 70 -19.18 1.47 -2.92
CA GLU A 70 -18.38 2.63 -2.52
C GLU A 70 -18.69 3.00 -1.07
N CYS A 71 -17.66 3.24 -0.28
CA CYS A 71 -17.76 3.55 1.14
C CYS A 71 -17.35 5.01 1.41
N PRO A 72 -18.07 5.74 2.27
CA PRO A 72 -17.62 7.04 2.76
C PRO A 72 -16.24 6.95 3.42
N GLN A 73 -15.42 7.98 3.22
CA GLN A 73 -14.02 7.98 3.68
C GLN A 73 -13.91 7.75 5.19
N SER A 74 -14.73 8.40 5.99
CA SER A 74 -14.69 8.26 7.46
C SER A 74 -14.88 6.80 7.89
N ARG A 75 -15.90 6.14 7.35
CA ARG A 75 -16.18 4.73 7.66
C ARG A 75 -15.08 3.80 7.13
N PHE A 76 -14.60 4.03 5.90
CA PHE A 76 -13.51 3.25 5.31
C PHE A 76 -12.26 3.31 6.19
N MET A 77 -11.90 4.51 6.68
CA MET A 77 -10.71 4.70 7.51
C MET A 77 -10.82 3.98 8.86
N GLN A 78 -12.00 3.95 9.47
CA GLN A 78 -12.24 3.24 10.72
C GLN A 78 -11.95 1.74 10.57
N TYR A 79 -12.40 1.12 9.48
CA TYR A 79 -12.12 -0.28 9.22
C TYR A 79 -10.68 -0.55 8.81
N MET A 80 -10.07 0.38 8.08
CA MET A 80 -8.65 0.27 7.73
C MET A 80 -7.74 0.28 8.97
N GLU A 81 -8.05 1.10 9.97
CA GLU A 81 -7.29 1.08 11.23
C GLU A 81 -7.41 -0.27 11.97
N LEU A 82 -8.54 -0.95 11.82
CA LEU A 82 -8.77 -2.26 12.45
C LEU A 82 -7.97 -3.40 11.79
N VAL A 83 -7.75 -3.37 10.49
CA VAL A 83 -7.26 -4.53 9.73
C VAL A 83 -5.87 -4.36 9.08
N THR A 84 -5.25 -3.19 9.18
CA THR A 84 -3.92 -2.95 8.59
C THR A 84 -2.88 -2.50 9.60
N SER A 85 -1.66 -2.99 9.45
CA SER A 85 -0.48 -2.52 10.17
C SER A 85 0.13 -1.25 9.59
N ALA A 86 -0.18 -0.94 8.31
CA ALA A 86 0.34 0.26 7.68
C ALA A 86 -0.33 1.52 8.23
N PRO A 87 0.41 2.62 8.41
CA PRO A 87 -0.19 3.92 8.67
C PRO A 87 -1.14 4.28 7.54
N VAL A 88 -2.39 4.59 7.88
CA VAL A 88 -3.40 4.94 6.87
C VAL A 88 -3.40 6.44 6.65
N GLU A 89 -2.96 6.88 5.48
CA GLU A 89 -3.05 8.29 5.09
C GLU A 89 -4.51 8.69 4.87
N SER A 90 -4.97 9.75 5.52
CA SER A 90 -6.35 10.22 5.43
C SER A 90 -6.68 10.79 4.05
N SER A 91 -5.73 11.40 3.35
CA SER A 91 -5.93 11.93 2.01
C SER A 91 -4.82 11.54 1.05
N ILE A 92 -5.20 11.24 -0.20
CA ILE A 92 -4.29 11.00 -1.31
C ILE A 92 -4.64 12.03 -2.39
N PRO A 93 -3.64 12.75 -2.94
CA PRO A 93 -3.90 13.70 -4.02
C PRO A 93 -4.46 13.01 -5.27
N GLY A 94 -5.39 13.67 -5.95
CA GLY A 94 -5.96 13.20 -7.21
C GLY A 94 -7.20 12.32 -7.03
N LYS A 95 -7.28 11.25 -7.84
CA LYS A 95 -8.41 10.32 -7.78
C LYS A 95 -8.44 9.57 -6.45
N GLN A 96 -9.63 9.34 -5.92
CA GLN A 96 -9.84 8.48 -4.75
C GLN A 96 -11.17 7.74 -4.89
N LEU A 97 -11.11 6.42 -4.78
CA LEU A 97 -12.28 5.56 -4.74
C LEU A 97 -12.06 4.48 -3.69
N LEU A 98 -13.03 4.35 -2.79
CA LEU A 98 -12.96 3.49 -1.61
C LEU A 98 -14.09 2.47 -1.67
N TYR A 99 -13.73 1.18 -1.74
CA TYR A 99 -14.69 0.10 -1.79
C TYR A 99 -14.60 -0.81 -0.57
N ILE A 100 -15.77 -1.22 -0.09
CA ILE A 100 -15.93 -2.39 0.76
C ILE A 100 -16.44 -3.54 -0.09
N VAL A 101 -15.81 -4.69 0.08
CA VAL A 101 -16.27 -5.98 -0.43
C VAL A 101 -16.87 -6.73 0.74
N GLN A 102 -18.17 -6.96 0.69
CA GLN A 102 -18.97 -7.61 1.73
C GLN A 102 -19.34 -9.00 1.25
N GLU A 103 -19.21 -10.00 2.13
CA GLU A 103 -19.84 -11.29 1.86
C GLU A 103 -21.36 -11.14 2.10
N LYS A 104 -22.14 -11.48 1.09
CA LYS A 104 -23.55 -11.10 0.99
C LYS A 104 -24.45 -11.87 2.00
N ASN A 105 -24.17 -13.15 2.22
CA ASN A 105 -24.99 -14.00 3.06
C ASN A 105 -24.82 -13.65 4.55
N SER A 106 -23.59 -13.39 4.98
CA SER A 106 -23.28 -13.00 6.34
C SER A 106 -23.46 -11.49 6.59
N GLY A 107 -23.46 -10.68 5.55
CA GLY A 107 -23.46 -9.23 5.66
C GLY A 107 -22.14 -8.63 6.18
N LYS A 108 -21.09 -9.45 6.35
CA LYS A 108 -19.81 -9.03 6.95
C LYS A 108 -18.79 -8.60 5.92
N ILE A 109 -17.84 -7.77 6.34
CA ILE A 109 -16.78 -7.22 5.51
C ILE A 109 -15.74 -8.31 5.22
N PHE A 110 -15.59 -8.66 3.95
CA PHE A 110 -14.61 -9.60 3.46
C PHE A 110 -13.25 -8.94 3.17
N GLY A 111 -13.28 -7.69 2.76
CA GLY A 111 -12.08 -6.90 2.52
C GLY A 111 -12.37 -5.51 2.00
N MET A 112 -11.29 -4.75 1.80
CA MET A 112 -11.33 -3.35 1.44
C MET A 112 -10.35 -3.00 0.33
N ILE A 113 -10.74 -2.06 -0.53
CA ILE A 113 -9.94 -1.61 -1.66
C ILE A 113 -9.92 -0.09 -1.69
N ARG A 114 -8.73 0.49 -1.81
CA ARG A 114 -8.52 1.92 -2.04
C ARG A 114 -7.79 2.15 -3.34
N PHE A 115 -8.43 2.91 -4.24
CA PHE A 115 -7.82 3.38 -5.47
C PHE A 115 -7.38 4.83 -5.35
N GLY A 116 -6.36 5.19 -6.12
CA GLY A 116 -5.87 6.55 -6.26
C GLY A 116 -5.13 6.79 -7.57
N SER A 117 -4.70 8.02 -7.79
CA SER A 117 -3.87 8.35 -8.94
C SER A 117 -2.50 7.68 -8.83
N PRO A 118 -1.97 7.07 -9.89
CA PRO A 118 -0.65 6.44 -9.85
C PRO A 118 0.46 7.49 -9.73
N THR A 119 1.62 7.06 -9.23
CA THR A 119 2.82 7.90 -9.22
C THR A 119 3.25 8.23 -10.65
N ILE A 120 3.70 9.46 -10.90
CA ILE A 120 4.15 9.89 -12.23
C ILE A 120 5.40 9.11 -12.66
N ASN A 121 6.37 8.98 -11.77
CA ASN A 121 7.62 8.26 -12.03
C ASN A 121 7.53 6.82 -11.51
N SER A 122 7.63 5.86 -12.40
CA SER A 122 7.67 4.44 -12.08
C SER A 122 8.58 3.73 -13.10
N LYS A 123 9.73 3.25 -12.64
CA LYS A 123 10.68 2.54 -13.50
C LYS A 123 10.03 1.35 -14.21
N PRO A 124 9.32 0.43 -13.52
CA PRO A 124 8.70 -0.71 -14.20
C PRO A 124 7.72 -0.30 -15.30
N ARG A 125 6.95 0.78 -15.06
CA ARG A 125 6.03 1.28 -16.07
C ARG A 125 6.77 1.92 -17.25
N ASN A 126 7.80 2.71 -16.99
CA ASN A 126 8.59 3.34 -18.03
C ASN A 126 9.25 2.29 -18.95
N GLU A 127 9.81 1.23 -18.37
CA GLU A 127 10.37 0.09 -19.11
C GLU A 127 9.29 -0.62 -19.95
N TRP A 128 8.11 -0.83 -19.39
CA TRP A 128 6.99 -1.46 -20.10
C TRP A 128 6.41 -0.59 -21.21
N LEU A 129 6.41 0.75 -21.05
CA LEU A 129 6.02 1.71 -22.08
C LEU A 129 7.10 1.86 -23.18
N GLY A 130 8.32 1.38 -22.93
CA GLY A 130 9.49 1.55 -23.82
C GLY A 130 10.19 2.91 -23.68
N LYS A 131 9.64 3.83 -22.89
CA LYS A 131 10.21 5.16 -22.59
C LYS A 131 9.58 5.76 -21.33
N PRO A 132 10.27 6.72 -20.67
CA PRO A 132 9.65 7.51 -19.61
C PRO A 132 8.44 8.31 -20.13
N LEU A 133 7.46 8.55 -19.25
CA LEU A 133 6.38 9.50 -19.55
C LEU A 133 6.97 10.88 -19.81
N ASP A 134 6.58 11.49 -20.93
CA ASP A 134 6.90 12.90 -21.21
C ASP A 134 6.05 13.82 -20.35
N THR A 135 6.56 14.15 -19.15
CA THR A 135 5.85 14.99 -18.17
C THR A 135 5.71 16.45 -18.61
N MET A 136 6.46 16.87 -19.63
CA MET A 136 6.37 18.22 -20.18
C MET A 136 5.30 18.33 -21.28
N ASN A 137 4.82 17.19 -21.79
CA ASN A 137 3.75 17.16 -22.78
C ASN A 137 2.36 17.07 -22.11
N PRO A 138 1.53 18.13 -22.17
CA PRO A 138 0.23 18.15 -21.52
C PRO A 138 -0.73 17.05 -21.99
N ASP A 139 -0.64 16.65 -23.28
CA ASP A 139 -1.51 15.61 -23.85
C ASP A 139 -1.15 14.23 -23.34
N VAL A 140 0.16 13.93 -23.20
CA VAL A 140 0.64 12.69 -22.55
C VAL A 140 0.14 12.64 -21.10
N MET A 141 0.30 13.73 -20.36
CA MET A 141 -0.12 13.78 -18.95
C MET A 141 -1.64 13.70 -18.79
N ARG A 142 -2.40 14.32 -19.66
CA ARG A 142 -3.86 14.20 -19.70
C ARG A 142 -4.27 12.75 -19.98
N ARG A 143 -3.71 12.12 -21.02
CA ARG A 143 -3.96 10.72 -21.35
C ARG A 143 -3.62 9.79 -20.20
N PHE A 144 -2.46 9.94 -19.61
CA PHE A 144 -2.03 9.16 -18.44
C PHE A 144 -3.01 9.31 -17.26
N ASN A 145 -3.34 10.54 -16.91
CA ASN A 145 -4.27 10.83 -15.81
C ASN A 145 -5.68 10.29 -16.06
N GLN A 146 -6.17 10.29 -17.30
CA GLN A 146 -7.48 9.73 -17.64
C GLN A 146 -7.49 8.21 -17.79
N SER A 147 -6.34 7.57 -17.97
CA SER A 147 -6.29 6.17 -18.37
C SER A 147 -5.68 5.23 -17.34
N CYS A 148 -5.03 5.77 -16.31
CA CYS A 148 -4.33 4.97 -15.31
C CYS A 148 -4.92 5.15 -13.92
N ILE A 149 -4.93 4.04 -13.15
CA ILE A 149 -5.36 3.99 -11.76
C ILE A 149 -4.43 3.09 -10.95
N MET A 150 -4.22 3.39 -9.67
CA MET A 150 -3.41 2.59 -8.77
C MET A 150 -4.23 2.07 -7.59
N GLY A 151 -4.02 0.81 -7.22
CA GLY A 151 -4.49 0.22 -5.96
C GLY A 151 -3.49 0.48 -4.85
N PHE A 152 -3.86 1.31 -3.88
CA PHE A 152 -3.03 1.65 -2.73
C PHE A 152 -3.19 0.65 -1.59
N ASN A 153 -4.43 0.27 -1.30
CA ASN A 153 -4.76 -0.71 -0.29
C ASN A 153 -5.67 -1.77 -0.89
N ILE A 154 -5.29 -3.02 -0.78
CA ILE A 154 -6.05 -4.20 -1.22
C ILE A 154 -5.93 -5.20 -0.08
N ILE A 155 -6.85 -5.11 0.88
CA ILE A 155 -6.69 -5.75 2.18
C ILE A 155 -7.87 -6.66 2.48
N PRO A 156 -7.68 -7.98 2.47
CA PRO A 156 -8.68 -8.94 2.95
C PRO A 156 -8.69 -9.00 4.47
N VAL A 157 -9.83 -9.27 5.05
CA VAL A 157 -9.95 -9.58 6.48
C VAL A 157 -9.22 -10.89 6.77
N GLN A 158 -8.36 -10.89 7.79
CA GLN A 158 -7.56 -12.04 8.14
C GLN A 158 -8.10 -12.73 9.40
N PRO A 159 -7.92 -14.04 9.46
CA PRO A 159 -7.39 -14.93 8.44
C PRO A 159 -8.48 -15.53 7.53
N PHE A 160 -9.75 -15.34 7.86
CA PHE A 160 -10.87 -16.06 7.25
C PHE A 160 -10.99 -15.78 5.75
N ALA A 161 -11.04 -14.50 5.39
CA ALA A 161 -11.04 -14.12 3.98
C ALA A 161 -9.64 -14.27 3.36
N GLY A 162 -8.61 -13.74 4.00
CA GLY A 162 -7.27 -13.64 3.42
C GLY A 162 -6.54 -14.96 3.31
N PHE A 163 -6.12 -15.51 4.44
CA PHE A 163 -5.30 -16.73 4.47
C PHE A 163 -6.09 -17.97 4.06
N ASN A 164 -7.28 -18.17 4.63
CA ASN A 164 -8.07 -19.38 4.41
C ASN A 164 -8.67 -19.43 3.00
N ALA A 165 -9.21 -18.31 2.51
CA ALA A 165 -9.98 -18.25 1.27
C ALA A 165 -9.32 -17.46 0.13
N LEU A 166 -8.03 -17.15 0.20
CA LEU A 166 -7.33 -16.36 -0.83
C LEU A 166 -8.01 -15.02 -1.17
N GLY A 167 -8.58 -14.35 -0.16
CA GLY A 167 -9.29 -13.09 -0.34
C GLY A 167 -8.47 -11.99 -1.00
N GLY A 168 -7.16 -11.95 -0.75
CA GLY A 168 -6.28 -11.01 -1.44
C GLY A 168 -6.28 -11.18 -2.95
N LYS A 169 -6.41 -12.43 -3.47
CA LYS A 169 -6.54 -12.68 -4.91
C LYS A 169 -7.90 -12.26 -5.46
N LEU A 170 -8.97 -12.43 -4.66
CA LEU A 170 -10.30 -11.93 -5.03
C LEU A 170 -10.29 -10.42 -5.16
N LEU A 171 -9.83 -9.71 -4.12
CA LEU A 171 -9.80 -8.26 -4.11
C LEU A 171 -8.96 -7.68 -5.24
N ALA A 172 -7.78 -8.25 -5.48
CA ALA A 172 -6.93 -7.84 -6.60
C ALA A 172 -7.57 -8.15 -7.96
N GLY A 173 -8.29 -9.27 -8.08
CA GLY A 173 -9.09 -9.59 -9.26
C GLY A 173 -10.21 -8.58 -9.48
N ILE A 174 -10.95 -8.23 -8.44
CA ILE A 174 -11.98 -7.18 -8.46
C ILE A 174 -11.39 -5.86 -8.98
N CYS A 175 -10.20 -5.46 -8.52
CA CYS A 175 -9.52 -4.27 -9.04
C CYS A 175 -9.29 -4.32 -10.55
N CYS A 176 -9.06 -5.52 -11.10
CA CYS A 176 -8.85 -5.74 -12.53
C CYS A 176 -10.16 -5.93 -13.31
N SER A 177 -11.33 -5.84 -12.69
CA SER A 177 -12.61 -6.13 -13.33
C SER A 177 -13.12 -4.96 -14.18
N HIS A 178 -13.87 -5.30 -15.22
CA HIS A 178 -14.62 -4.31 -15.99
C HIS A 178 -15.69 -3.60 -15.16
N HIS A 179 -16.20 -4.22 -14.09
CA HIS A 179 -17.12 -3.60 -13.15
C HIS A 179 -16.47 -2.35 -12.50
N ILE A 180 -15.29 -2.51 -11.92
CA ILE A 180 -14.55 -1.39 -11.31
C ILE A 180 -14.10 -0.38 -12.36
N ARG A 181 -13.60 -0.86 -13.52
CA ARG A 181 -13.20 0.02 -14.61
C ARG A 181 -14.34 0.93 -15.07
N ARG A 182 -15.54 0.39 -15.26
CA ARG A 182 -16.73 1.18 -15.62
C ARG A 182 -17.13 2.18 -14.55
N ALA A 183 -17.06 1.80 -13.27
CA ALA A 183 -17.33 2.72 -12.15
C ALA A 183 -16.34 3.88 -12.10
N LEU A 184 -15.05 3.61 -12.28
CA LEU A 184 -13.99 4.62 -12.36
C LEU A 184 -14.21 5.56 -13.56
N ASN A 185 -14.51 5.00 -14.74
CA ASN A 185 -14.77 5.79 -15.93
C ASN A 185 -15.96 6.75 -15.72
N LYS A 186 -17.05 6.26 -15.13
CA LYS A 186 -18.23 7.07 -14.84
C LYS A 186 -17.92 8.17 -13.81
N LYS A 187 -17.19 7.84 -12.75
CA LYS A 187 -16.92 8.81 -11.66
C LYS A 187 -15.99 9.95 -12.10
N TYR A 188 -15.00 9.66 -12.93
CA TYR A 188 -13.94 10.61 -13.28
C TYR A 188 -13.97 11.10 -14.74
N ASP A 189 -15.02 10.76 -15.47
CA ASP A 189 -15.09 11.00 -16.92
C ASP A 189 -13.78 10.56 -17.61
N ALA A 190 -13.42 9.31 -17.37
CA ALA A 190 -12.14 8.74 -17.71
C ALA A 190 -12.27 7.59 -18.72
N ASN A 191 -11.15 7.15 -19.26
CA ASN A 191 -11.05 5.95 -20.08
C ASN A 191 -9.95 5.03 -19.53
N ILE A 192 -10.20 4.47 -18.35
CA ILE A 192 -9.23 3.64 -17.65
C ILE A 192 -8.93 2.38 -18.46
N CYS A 193 -7.66 2.17 -18.76
CA CYS A 193 -7.15 0.99 -19.47
C CYS A 193 -5.95 0.33 -18.78
N MET A 194 -5.43 0.95 -17.73
CA MET A 194 -4.31 0.41 -16.95
C MET A 194 -4.58 0.52 -15.45
N PHE A 195 -4.44 -0.59 -14.75
CA PHE A 195 -4.39 -0.66 -13.29
C PHE A 195 -2.99 -1.08 -12.87
N GLU A 196 -2.44 -0.44 -11.84
CA GLU A 196 -1.18 -0.82 -11.24
C GLU A 196 -1.28 -0.94 -9.71
N THR A 197 -0.46 -1.80 -9.13
CA THR A 197 -0.27 -1.90 -7.69
C THR A 197 1.13 -2.41 -7.38
N THR A 198 1.55 -2.24 -6.14
CA THR A 198 2.85 -2.74 -5.67
C THR A 198 2.67 -3.65 -4.46
N SER A 199 3.53 -4.67 -4.35
CA SER A 199 3.64 -5.50 -3.16
C SER A 199 4.83 -5.05 -2.34
N LEU A 200 4.65 -4.86 -1.03
CA LEU A 200 5.73 -4.54 -0.10
C LEU A 200 6.69 -5.73 0.05
N TYR A 201 6.14 -6.95 -0.01
CA TYR A 201 6.92 -8.18 0.09
C TYR A 201 7.34 -8.66 -1.28
N GLY A 202 8.54 -9.24 -1.38
CA GLY A 202 8.78 -10.14 -2.45
C GLY A 202 9.80 -9.82 -3.49
N SER A 203 10.88 -9.11 -3.19
CA SER A 203 12.05 -9.26 -4.04
C SER A 203 12.88 -10.49 -3.68
N SER A 204 12.96 -10.88 -2.41
CA SER A 204 13.86 -11.96 -1.96
C SER A 204 13.25 -13.07 -1.12
N SER A 205 12.17 -12.87 -0.38
CA SER A 205 11.85 -13.82 0.69
C SER A 205 10.43 -14.39 0.72
N ALA A 206 9.47 -13.83 0.04
CA ALA A 206 8.09 -14.35 0.06
C ALA A 206 7.36 -14.18 -1.26
N ALA A 207 6.46 -15.12 -1.56
CA ALA A 207 5.54 -14.98 -2.66
C ALA A 207 4.57 -13.83 -2.39
N SER A 208 4.42 -12.93 -3.36
CA SER A 208 3.37 -11.92 -3.32
C SER A 208 2.00 -12.55 -3.41
N MET A 209 1.00 -11.98 -2.70
CA MET A 209 -0.40 -12.40 -2.87
C MET A 209 -0.89 -12.26 -4.32
N TYR A 210 -0.20 -11.47 -5.14
CA TYR A 210 -0.52 -11.25 -6.56
C TYR A 210 0.12 -12.27 -7.50
N ASP A 211 0.97 -13.16 -7.01
CA ASP A 211 1.57 -14.20 -7.84
C ASP A 211 0.51 -15.21 -8.32
N GLY A 212 0.66 -15.66 -9.56
CA GLY A 212 -0.26 -16.61 -10.16
C GLY A 212 -1.64 -16.04 -10.55
N MET A 213 -1.76 -14.71 -10.72
CA MET A 213 -3.01 -14.04 -11.10
C MET A 213 -3.18 -13.80 -12.61
N ARG A 214 -2.32 -14.37 -13.46
CA ARG A 214 -2.53 -14.28 -14.91
C ARG A 214 -3.91 -14.86 -15.31
N PRO A 215 -4.63 -14.21 -16.23
CA PRO A 215 -4.24 -13.09 -17.08
C PRO A 215 -4.50 -11.71 -16.46
N PHE A 216 -5.15 -11.63 -15.30
CA PHE A 216 -5.68 -10.39 -14.71
C PHE A 216 -4.58 -9.41 -14.28
N LEU A 217 -3.58 -9.93 -13.58
CA LEU A 217 -2.50 -9.13 -13.02
C LEU A 217 -1.16 -9.80 -13.31
N ARG A 218 -0.16 -9.01 -13.74
CA ARG A 218 1.15 -9.52 -14.13
C ARG A 218 2.25 -8.77 -13.41
N PHE A 219 3.26 -9.50 -12.95
CA PHE A 219 4.50 -8.92 -12.47
C PHE A 219 5.21 -8.17 -13.62
N ASN A 220 5.69 -6.97 -13.32
CA ASN A 220 6.26 -6.07 -14.32
C ASN A 220 7.50 -5.31 -13.81
N GLY A 221 8.31 -5.96 -12.99
CA GLY A 221 9.57 -5.44 -12.51
C GLY A 221 9.56 -4.93 -11.07
N LEU A 222 10.71 -4.47 -10.63
CA LEU A 222 10.95 -3.94 -9.28
C LEU A 222 11.02 -2.41 -9.32
N THR A 223 10.47 -1.76 -8.30
CA THR A 223 10.60 -0.31 -8.13
C THR A 223 12.06 0.09 -7.90
N GLU A 224 12.41 1.35 -8.19
CA GLU A 224 13.79 1.83 -8.01
C GLU A 224 14.17 1.98 -6.54
N SER A 225 13.23 2.44 -5.73
CA SER A 225 13.46 2.77 -4.33
C SER A 225 12.78 1.79 -3.40
N ASN A 226 13.44 1.53 -2.29
CA ASN A 226 12.85 0.87 -1.17
C ASN A 226 11.86 1.82 -0.47
N PHE A 227 10.92 1.26 0.28
CA PHE A 227 10.15 2.02 1.25
C PHE A 227 11.13 2.66 2.25
N THR A 228 10.95 3.94 2.58
CA THR A 228 11.79 4.60 3.59
C THR A 228 11.02 4.63 4.91
N PRO A 229 11.44 3.86 5.92
CA PRO A 229 10.81 3.89 7.22
C PRO A 229 10.90 5.27 7.86
N LEU A 230 9.82 5.71 8.48
CA LEU A 230 9.78 6.95 9.25
C LEU A 230 10.06 6.64 10.72
N ILE A 231 10.73 7.55 11.43
CA ILE A 231 10.72 7.49 12.89
C ILE A 231 9.29 7.65 13.39
N ASN A 232 9.01 7.14 14.60
CA ASN A 232 7.68 7.22 15.19
C ASN A 232 7.20 8.67 15.38
N ASP A 233 5.91 8.82 15.65
CA ASP A 233 5.28 10.14 15.72
C ASP A 233 5.86 11.04 16.81
N ASP A 234 6.25 10.47 17.95
CA ASP A 234 6.83 11.24 19.06
C ASP A 234 8.23 11.76 18.73
N ASN A 235 9.08 10.88 18.23
CA ASN A 235 10.43 11.29 17.80
C ASN A 235 10.37 12.27 16.63
N PHE A 236 9.43 12.04 15.69
CA PHE A 236 9.24 12.96 14.58
C PHE A 236 8.80 14.34 15.06
N ARG A 237 7.81 14.43 15.94
CA ARG A 237 7.31 15.69 16.48
C ARG A 237 8.41 16.42 17.25
N LYS A 238 9.08 15.71 18.17
CA LYS A 238 10.21 16.25 18.94
C LYS A 238 11.28 16.86 18.04
N LEU A 239 11.76 16.12 17.04
CA LEU A 239 12.77 16.61 16.11
C LEU A 239 12.24 17.73 15.22
N ASN A 240 11.02 17.67 14.74
CA ASN A 240 10.45 18.68 13.87
C ASN A 240 10.30 20.04 14.57
N GLU A 241 9.88 20.05 15.84
CA GLU A 241 9.83 21.25 16.67
C GLU A 241 11.22 21.76 16.96
N TRP A 242 12.14 20.90 17.36
CA TRP A 242 13.52 21.24 17.61
C TRP A 242 14.23 21.81 16.37
N PHE A 243 14.04 21.22 15.20
CA PHE A 243 14.58 21.76 13.94
C PHE A 243 13.96 23.11 13.58
N ARG A 244 12.67 23.32 13.87
CA ARG A 244 12.02 24.62 13.66
C ARG A 244 12.64 25.71 14.55
N GLU A 245 12.89 25.41 15.81
CA GLU A 245 13.59 26.34 16.72
C GLU A 245 14.99 26.70 16.22
N LYS A 246 15.74 25.71 15.71
CA LYS A 246 17.06 25.91 15.14
C LYS A 246 17.06 26.61 13.76
N ASN A 247 15.90 26.73 13.13
CA ASN A 247 15.69 27.33 11.81
C ASN A 247 14.86 28.63 11.92
N ASP A 248 15.12 29.44 12.95
CA ASP A 248 14.49 30.76 13.17
C ASP A 248 12.94 30.69 13.17
N GLY A 249 12.35 29.58 13.62
CA GLY A 249 10.92 29.35 13.68
C GLY A 249 10.31 28.82 12.37
N GLU A 250 11.09 28.71 11.31
CA GLU A 250 10.60 28.25 10.01
C GLU A 250 10.60 26.71 9.90
N HIS A 251 9.62 26.17 9.19
CA HIS A 251 9.57 24.76 8.89
C HIS A 251 10.58 24.35 7.81
N LEU A 252 11.19 23.17 7.95
CA LEU A 252 12.12 22.63 6.94
C LEU A 252 11.47 22.36 5.59
N VAL A 253 10.14 22.16 5.57
CA VAL A 253 9.35 21.87 4.37
C VAL A 253 8.04 22.66 4.45
N PRO A 254 7.58 23.30 3.36
CA PRO A 254 6.34 24.06 3.33
C PRO A 254 5.13 23.26 3.82
N ALA A 255 4.15 23.95 4.42
CA ALA A 255 2.98 23.31 5.03
C ALA A 255 2.08 22.58 4.02
N ASP A 256 2.03 23.08 2.81
CA ASP A 256 1.24 22.56 1.66
C ASP A 256 1.94 21.47 0.85
N ALA A 257 3.19 21.13 1.21
CA ALA A 257 3.93 20.11 0.48
C ALA A 257 3.30 18.72 0.62
N SER A 258 3.08 18.04 -0.50
CA SER A 258 2.67 16.63 -0.54
C SER A 258 3.71 15.75 0.15
N SER A 259 3.26 14.67 0.83
CA SER A 259 4.15 13.76 1.60
C SER A 259 5.08 14.50 2.56
N ARG A 260 4.57 15.53 3.22
CA ARG A 260 5.34 16.46 4.03
C ARG A 260 6.20 15.77 5.08
N LYS A 261 5.67 14.78 5.79
CA LYS A 261 6.40 14.06 6.84
C LYS A 261 7.66 13.38 6.29
N LEU A 262 7.54 12.68 5.16
CA LEU A 262 8.68 12.02 4.51
C LEU A 262 9.72 13.04 4.01
N LYS A 263 9.28 14.12 3.37
CA LYS A 263 10.17 15.18 2.90
C LYS A 263 10.91 15.87 4.06
N THR A 264 10.20 16.12 5.17
CA THR A 264 10.78 16.71 6.38
C THR A 264 11.86 15.80 6.96
N GLN A 265 11.57 14.51 7.15
CA GLN A 265 12.58 13.56 7.63
C GLN A 265 13.78 13.44 6.68
N THR A 266 13.55 13.42 5.37
CA THR A 266 14.64 13.42 4.38
C THR A 266 15.53 14.65 4.52
N LYS A 267 14.94 15.83 4.75
CA LYS A 267 15.67 17.07 4.97
C LYS A 267 16.46 17.04 6.28
N MET A 268 15.85 16.55 7.38
CA MET A 268 16.54 16.35 8.66
C MET A 268 17.78 15.48 8.50
N VAL A 269 17.62 14.30 7.87
CA VAL A 269 18.74 13.37 7.61
C VAL A 269 19.84 14.03 6.78
N SER A 270 19.49 14.84 5.78
CA SER A 270 20.46 15.57 4.95
C SER A 270 21.26 16.59 5.78
N ILE A 271 20.59 17.36 6.63
CA ILE A 271 21.22 18.37 7.50
C ILE A 271 22.14 17.68 8.52
N ILE A 272 21.68 16.60 9.17
CA ILE A 272 22.48 15.83 10.13
C ILE A 272 23.75 15.31 9.45
N LYS A 273 23.63 14.66 8.30
CA LYS A 273 24.78 14.14 7.53
C LYS A 273 25.78 15.23 7.18
N SER A 274 25.32 16.35 6.66
CA SER A 274 26.20 17.46 6.29
C SER A 274 26.94 18.04 7.50
N SER A 275 26.26 18.16 8.64
CA SER A 275 26.83 18.68 9.87
C SER A 275 27.84 17.72 10.51
N LEU A 276 27.49 16.42 10.61
CA LEU A 276 28.40 15.39 11.12
C LEU A 276 29.66 15.30 10.27
N LYS A 277 29.52 15.30 8.95
CA LYS A 277 30.67 15.22 8.03
C LYS A 277 31.67 16.34 8.25
N SER A 278 31.25 17.54 8.65
CA SER A 278 32.12 18.66 8.93
C SER A 278 32.71 18.65 10.33
N HIS A 279 32.15 17.93 11.29
CA HIS A 279 32.57 17.94 12.69
C HIS A 279 33.25 16.64 13.14
N ASP A 280 32.83 15.47 12.56
CA ASP A 280 33.27 14.17 13.02
C ASP A 280 32.94 13.08 11.97
N GLU A 281 33.96 12.67 11.24
CA GLU A 281 33.82 11.70 10.16
C GLU A 281 33.36 10.31 10.66
N ASP A 282 33.83 9.87 11.84
CA ASP A 282 33.41 8.58 12.40
C ASP A 282 31.93 8.57 12.75
N ALA A 283 31.43 9.66 13.35
CA ALA A 283 30.02 9.82 13.65
C ALA A 283 29.16 9.93 12.36
N TYR A 284 29.69 10.59 11.33
CA TYR A 284 29.06 10.63 10.01
C TYR A 284 28.91 9.23 9.41
N VAL A 285 29.97 8.42 9.43
CA VAL A 285 29.94 7.05 8.90
C VAL A 285 28.90 6.21 9.64
N LYS A 286 28.93 6.20 10.97
CA LYS A 286 27.94 5.47 11.80
C LYS A 286 26.50 5.89 11.51
N PHE A 287 26.25 7.18 11.37
CA PHE A 287 24.90 7.66 11.03
C PHE A 287 24.48 7.27 9.61
N CYS A 288 25.41 7.27 8.66
CA CYS A 288 25.14 6.76 7.31
C CYS A 288 24.77 5.28 7.32
N GLU A 289 25.45 4.47 8.13
CA GLU A 289 25.13 3.05 8.33
C GLU A 289 23.74 2.88 8.95
N THR A 290 23.39 3.65 9.99
CA THR A 290 22.04 3.65 10.57
C THR A 290 20.96 3.91 9.52
N VAL A 291 21.12 4.94 8.71
CA VAL A 291 20.16 5.31 7.66
C VAL A 291 20.11 4.24 6.56
N SER A 292 21.25 3.63 6.22
CA SER A 292 21.34 2.55 5.24
C SER A 292 20.62 1.28 5.75
N ASN A 293 20.87 0.91 6.99
CA ASN A 293 20.24 -0.24 7.63
C ASN A 293 18.72 -0.05 7.74
N ALA A 294 18.26 1.14 8.15
CA ALA A 294 16.84 1.46 8.16
C ALA A 294 16.18 1.31 6.78
N LYS A 295 16.86 1.75 5.71
CA LYS A 295 16.39 1.49 4.33
C LYS A 295 16.46 0.02 3.96
N GLY A 296 17.43 -0.70 4.46
CA GLY A 296 17.62 -2.14 4.26
C GLY A 296 16.53 -3.01 4.90
N LEU A 297 15.77 -2.48 5.88
CA LEU A 297 14.59 -3.17 6.43
C LEU A 297 13.55 -3.47 5.35
N THR A 298 13.55 -2.72 4.26
CA THR A 298 12.58 -2.87 3.18
C THR A 298 13.24 -3.34 1.91
N GLU A 299 12.49 -4.11 1.13
CA GLU A 299 12.90 -4.53 -0.19
C GLU A 299 12.34 -3.59 -1.27
N ARG A 300 12.88 -3.69 -2.48
CA ARG A 300 12.26 -3.09 -3.65
C ARG A 300 10.88 -3.71 -3.83
N LYS A 301 9.87 -2.88 -4.03
CA LYS A 301 8.51 -3.37 -4.23
C LYS A 301 8.38 -4.04 -5.59
N ARG A 302 7.70 -5.17 -5.62
CA ARG A 302 7.28 -5.80 -6.87
C ARG A 302 6.09 -5.01 -7.44
N SER A 303 6.23 -4.60 -8.69
CA SER A 303 5.17 -3.88 -9.42
C SER A 303 4.34 -4.85 -10.25
N PHE A 304 3.03 -4.64 -10.26
CA PHE A 304 2.07 -5.47 -10.96
C PHE A 304 1.12 -4.59 -11.77
N PHE A 305 0.86 -4.99 -13.01
CA PHE A 305 -0.02 -4.27 -13.93
C PHE A 305 -1.14 -5.16 -14.48
N SER A 306 -2.29 -4.52 -14.73
CA SER A 306 -3.40 -5.05 -15.51
C SER A 306 -3.74 -4.11 -16.64
N THR A 307 -3.98 -4.65 -17.83
CA THR A 307 -4.47 -3.89 -18.99
C THR A 307 -5.97 -4.04 -19.21
N TYR A 308 -6.70 -4.59 -18.26
CA TYR A 308 -8.13 -4.89 -18.39
C TYR A 308 -8.50 -5.67 -19.67
N GLY A 309 -7.55 -6.46 -20.20
CA GLY A 309 -7.76 -7.20 -21.45
C GLY A 309 -7.56 -6.39 -22.74
N TYR A 310 -6.99 -5.19 -22.66
CA TYR A 310 -6.55 -4.45 -23.84
C TYR A 310 -5.13 -4.85 -24.25
N ASP A 311 -4.87 -4.81 -25.55
CA ASP A 311 -3.58 -5.23 -26.12
C ASP A 311 -2.58 -4.10 -26.28
N ASN A 312 -3.01 -2.98 -26.81
CA ASN A 312 -2.19 -1.86 -27.24
C ASN A 312 -2.13 -0.70 -26.23
N VAL A 313 -2.16 -0.99 -24.93
CA VAL A 313 -2.13 0.04 -23.88
C VAL A 313 -0.86 0.91 -23.94
N PRO A 314 0.36 0.37 -24.16
CA PRO A 314 1.53 1.23 -24.31
C PRO A 314 1.42 2.23 -25.46
N GLN A 315 0.98 1.79 -26.63
CA GLN A 315 0.78 2.67 -27.79
C GLN A 315 -0.27 3.75 -27.53
N TYR A 316 -1.36 3.36 -26.83
CA TYR A 316 -2.41 4.30 -26.45
C TYR A 316 -1.91 5.37 -25.46
N LEU A 317 -1.15 4.97 -24.43
CA LEU A 317 -0.57 5.89 -23.45
C LEU A 317 0.52 6.80 -24.04
N ASN A 318 1.26 6.29 -25.01
CA ASN A 318 2.29 7.04 -25.75
C ASN A 318 1.75 7.97 -26.85
N LEU A 319 0.40 8.06 -27.00
CA LEU A 319 -0.29 8.84 -28.06
C LEU A 319 -0.01 8.33 -29.49
N GLU A 320 0.43 7.10 -29.65
CA GLU A 320 0.64 6.49 -30.99
C GLU A 320 -0.67 6.05 -31.62
N THR A 321 -1.71 5.86 -30.82
CA THR A 321 -3.09 5.56 -31.24
C THR A 321 -4.11 6.19 -30.28
N ASN A 322 -5.31 6.45 -30.80
CA ASN A 322 -6.45 6.92 -30.01
C ASN A 322 -7.48 5.80 -29.72
N VAL A 323 -7.25 4.60 -30.21
CA VAL A 323 -8.18 3.48 -30.10
C VAL A 323 -7.55 2.34 -29.32
N LEU A 324 -8.27 1.84 -28.31
CA LEU A 324 -7.88 0.64 -27.55
C LEU A 324 -8.40 -0.61 -28.26
N THR A 325 -7.52 -1.60 -28.44
CA THR A 325 -7.83 -2.89 -29.07
C THR A 325 -8.03 -3.95 -27.99
N LYS A 326 -9.14 -4.67 -28.06
CA LYS A 326 -9.45 -5.77 -27.13
C LYS A 326 -8.65 -7.01 -27.52
N LYS A 327 -8.16 -7.75 -26.50
CA LYS A 327 -7.64 -9.13 -26.66
C LYS A 327 -8.79 -10.12 -26.75
N GLU A 328 -8.51 -11.30 -27.25
CA GLU A 328 -9.46 -12.44 -27.28
C GLU A 328 -10.03 -12.76 -25.89
N ASN A 329 -9.23 -12.58 -24.85
CA ASN A 329 -9.61 -12.85 -23.45
C ASN A 329 -10.20 -11.64 -22.72
N TYR A 330 -10.65 -10.61 -23.43
CA TYR A 330 -11.19 -9.37 -22.84
C TYR A 330 -12.36 -9.65 -21.89
N ASP A 331 -13.28 -10.52 -22.26
CA ASP A 331 -14.47 -10.82 -21.46
C ASP A 331 -14.18 -11.62 -20.17
N ARG A 332 -12.97 -12.20 -20.05
CA ARG A 332 -12.54 -12.82 -18.79
C ARG A 332 -12.37 -11.81 -17.65
N PHE A 333 -12.29 -10.52 -17.97
CA PHE A 333 -12.21 -9.43 -16.98
C PHE A 333 -13.59 -8.97 -16.48
N GLU A 334 -14.69 -9.60 -16.90
CA GLU A 334 -15.98 -9.40 -16.25
C GLU A 334 -15.95 -9.95 -14.82
N LEU A 335 -16.70 -9.29 -13.92
CA LEU A 335 -16.66 -9.57 -12.47
C LEU A 335 -16.99 -11.04 -12.17
N ASP A 336 -18.04 -11.58 -12.80
CA ASP A 336 -18.48 -12.97 -12.58
C ASP A 336 -17.42 -13.98 -13.01
N SER A 337 -16.71 -13.71 -14.11
CA SER A 337 -15.59 -14.54 -14.58
C SER A 337 -14.43 -14.54 -13.57
N ILE A 338 -14.13 -13.39 -12.97
CA ILE A 338 -13.10 -13.26 -11.94
C ILE A 338 -13.50 -14.00 -10.66
N ILE A 339 -14.75 -13.84 -10.21
CA ILE A 339 -15.26 -14.54 -9.03
C ILE A 339 -15.23 -16.06 -9.26
N ALA A 340 -15.65 -16.55 -10.43
CA ALA A 340 -15.61 -17.97 -10.77
C ALA A 340 -14.16 -18.52 -10.77
N TRP A 341 -13.21 -17.76 -11.34
CA TRP A 341 -11.79 -18.11 -11.30
C TRP A 341 -11.25 -18.16 -9.86
N TRP A 342 -11.61 -17.19 -9.02
CA TRP A 342 -11.22 -17.18 -7.63
C TRP A 342 -11.82 -18.34 -6.84
N ARG A 343 -13.13 -18.60 -6.97
CA ARG A 343 -13.82 -19.72 -6.30
C ARG A 343 -13.11 -21.04 -6.51
N LYS A 344 -12.71 -21.35 -7.74
CA LYS A 344 -11.95 -22.57 -8.05
C LYS A 344 -10.65 -22.68 -7.25
N LYS A 345 -9.90 -21.59 -7.13
CA LYS A 345 -8.62 -21.56 -6.39
C LYS A 345 -8.83 -21.57 -4.88
N ALA A 346 -9.79 -20.78 -4.42
CA ALA A 346 -10.09 -20.64 -3.00
C ALA A 346 -10.65 -21.92 -2.41
N SER A 347 -11.54 -22.62 -3.13
CA SER A 347 -12.08 -23.91 -2.71
C SER A 347 -10.99 -24.96 -2.55
N SER A 348 -10.13 -25.10 -3.55
CA SER A 348 -9.00 -26.05 -3.46
C SER A 348 -8.06 -25.71 -2.28
N ARG A 349 -7.79 -24.43 -2.03
CA ARG A 349 -6.98 -24.04 -0.87
C ARG A 349 -7.70 -24.32 0.45
N TYR A 350 -8.95 -23.96 0.55
CA TYR A 350 -9.75 -24.15 1.77
C TYR A 350 -9.83 -25.65 2.14
N GLU A 351 -10.12 -26.51 1.19
CA GLU A 351 -10.18 -27.97 1.39
C GLU A 351 -8.80 -28.52 1.82
N ASN A 352 -7.72 -28.12 1.17
CA ASN A 352 -6.37 -28.56 1.57
C ASN A 352 -6.03 -28.10 3.00
N LEU A 353 -6.31 -26.85 3.36
CA LEU A 353 -6.07 -26.35 4.71
C LEU A 353 -6.94 -27.07 5.76
N LYS A 354 -8.19 -27.36 5.42
CA LYS A 354 -9.12 -28.08 6.29
C LYS A 354 -8.66 -29.51 6.54
N ASN A 355 -8.32 -30.24 5.48
CA ASN A 355 -7.83 -31.60 5.56
C ASN A 355 -6.51 -31.72 6.35
N ASP A 356 -5.64 -30.72 6.21
CA ASP A 356 -4.36 -30.67 6.91
C ASP A 356 -4.48 -30.12 8.36
N GLY A 357 -5.67 -29.69 8.79
CA GLY A 357 -5.86 -29.02 10.09
C GLY A 357 -5.14 -27.69 10.21
N ARG A 358 -4.92 -26.97 9.11
CA ARG A 358 -4.16 -25.71 9.04
C ARG A 358 -5.04 -24.48 8.81
N LEU A 359 -6.37 -24.61 8.88
CA LEU A 359 -7.24 -23.43 8.88
C LEU A 359 -6.90 -22.54 10.09
N ARG A 360 -6.77 -21.26 9.86
CA ARG A 360 -6.61 -20.27 10.93
C ARG A 360 -7.99 -19.89 11.45
N THR A 361 -8.16 -19.91 12.75
CA THR A 361 -9.48 -19.84 13.42
C THR A 361 -9.67 -18.57 14.26
N LYS A 362 -8.66 -17.72 14.38
CA LYS A 362 -8.69 -16.53 15.23
C LYS A 362 -8.66 -15.29 14.36
N LEU A 363 -9.66 -14.42 14.52
CA LEU A 363 -9.75 -13.15 13.79
C LEU A 363 -8.56 -12.25 14.13
N GLU A 364 -7.87 -11.77 13.12
CA GLU A 364 -6.70 -10.90 13.27
C GLU A 364 -7.09 -9.45 13.11
N THR A 365 -7.41 -8.80 14.22
CA THR A 365 -7.64 -7.36 14.29
C THR A 365 -6.63 -6.70 15.21
N TRP A 366 -6.34 -5.42 14.97
CA TRP A 366 -5.40 -4.65 15.77
C TRP A 366 -5.99 -4.18 17.12
N ASN A 367 -7.25 -4.46 17.39
CA ASN A 367 -7.89 -4.11 18.64
C ASN A 367 -7.58 -5.09 19.77
N THR A 368 -7.80 -6.38 19.51
CA THR A 368 -7.77 -7.42 20.56
C THR A 368 -6.63 -8.40 20.39
N ASN A 369 -6.14 -8.57 19.16
CA ASN A 369 -5.19 -9.63 18.80
C ASN A 369 -3.86 -9.10 18.28
N ALA A 370 -3.50 -7.84 18.58
CA ALA A 370 -2.31 -7.20 18.02
C ALA A 370 -1.01 -7.97 18.29
N ASP A 371 -0.87 -8.58 19.46
CA ASP A 371 0.31 -9.37 19.85
C ASP A 371 0.37 -10.74 19.18
N GLU A 372 -0.75 -11.22 18.64
CA GLU A 372 -0.89 -12.53 18.04
C GLU A 372 -0.98 -12.48 16.51
N ILE A 373 -0.89 -11.29 15.93
CA ILE A 373 -0.95 -11.14 14.47
C ILE A 373 0.36 -11.57 13.84
N ASP A 374 0.30 -12.67 13.07
CA ASP A 374 1.44 -13.19 12.30
C ASP A 374 1.65 -12.47 10.97
N ILE A 375 0.57 -11.96 10.38
CA ILE A 375 0.59 -11.36 9.04
C ILE A 375 0.54 -9.85 9.16
N ILE A 376 1.62 -9.21 8.71
CA ILE A 376 1.70 -7.76 8.60
C ILE A 376 1.21 -7.32 7.20
N ARG A 377 0.37 -6.33 7.16
CA ARG A 377 -0.27 -5.84 5.92
C ARG A 377 -0.33 -4.31 5.85
#